data_27c1e3f6aa3df3af483a230c57536b2e
#
_entry.id   27c1e3f6aa3df3af483a230c57536b2e
#
_cell.length_a   1.000
_cell.length_b   1.000
_cell.length_c   1.000
_cell.angle_alpha   90.00
_cell.angle_beta   90.00
_cell.angle_gamma   90.00
#
_symmetry.space_group_name_H-M   'P 1'
#
loop_
_entity.id
_entity.type
_entity.pdbx_description
1 polymer ?
#
loop_
_entity_poly.entity_id
_entity_poly.type
_entity_poly.pdbx_seq_one_letter_code
_entity_poly.pdbx_strand_id
1 'polypeptide(L)'
;MEMIYSTAPKLNVSAFMAYLKDIEALILETGAENLRLTKVFPPFQDDLRQMEKVYNRTRGNALTLSVKNLDKARDCFTRVLLTSLHSMSQLPINNKYYKPALTAYSVLKQYKGIERREYTEEKGMLDGLLSNATKPEVLAALEELHLKGILDMLTEAAEAWHQAFMARVHEKGKILDEMAGLNSQIVRRRLIVDLKKIVSMVNAVYITSTDPEELARLETFIAHANGIVTQYRAVQRNRKREKEE
;
A
#
# COMPACT_ATOMS: atom_id res chain seq x y z
N MET A 1 -27.03 -34.62 4.15
CA MET A 1 -26.51 -33.43 3.42
C MET A 1 -25.12 -33.11 3.98
N GLU A 2 -24.20 -32.53 3.21
CA GLU A 2 -22.84 -32.20 3.64
C GLU A 2 -22.52 -30.74 3.36
N MET A 3 -21.98 -30.02 4.34
CA MET A 3 -21.46 -28.68 4.15
C MET A 3 -20.11 -28.72 3.45
N ILE A 4 -19.91 -27.86 2.45
CA ILE A 4 -18.68 -27.79 1.65
C ILE A 4 -17.97 -26.43 1.80
N TYR A 5 -16.63 -26.41 1.63
CA TYR A 5 -15.82 -25.18 1.69
C TYR A 5 -14.81 -25.04 0.55
N SER A 6 -14.83 -25.95 -0.42
CA SER A 6 -13.78 -26.13 -1.42
C SER A 6 -13.45 -24.90 -2.28
N THR A 7 -14.28 -23.87 -2.26
CA THR A 7 -14.12 -22.65 -3.04
C THR A 7 -13.23 -21.61 -2.35
N ALA A 8 -13.25 -21.53 -1.01
CA ALA A 8 -12.56 -20.52 -0.22
C ALA A 8 -11.06 -20.36 -0.56
N PRO A 9 -10.23 -21.41 -0.71
CA PRO A 9 -8.81 -21.26 -1.00
C PRO A 9 -8.51 -20.61 -2.37
N LYS A 10 -9.45 -20.67 -3.30
CA LYS A 10 -9.29 -20.21 -4.69
C LYS A 10 -9.78 -18.77 -4.91
N LEU A 11 -10.46 -18.16 -3.94
CA LEU A 11 -10.97 -16.79 -4.04
C LEU A 11 -9.83 -15.78 -3.95
N ASN A 12 -9.94 -14.63 -4.64
CA ASN A 12 -9.05 -13.50 -4.35
C ASN A 12 -9.39 -12.91 -2.95
N VAL A 13 -8.55 -12.00 -2.46
CA VAL A 13 -8.67 -11.49 -1.08
C VAL A 13 -10.04 -10.86 -0.82
N SER A 14 -10.54 -10.03 -1.75
CA SER A 14 -11.83 -9.35 -1.63
C SER A 14 -12.99 -10.34 -1.56
N ALA A 15 -13.07 -11.27 -2.54
CA ALA A 15 -14.11 -12.28 -2.58
C ALA A 15 -13.99 -13.28 -1.41
N PHE A 16 -12.76 -13.56 -0.94
CA PHE A 16 -12.53 -14.39 0.24
C PHE A 16 -13.09 -13.75 1.51
N MET A 17 -12.84 -12.44 1.70
CA MET A 17 -13.39 -11.68 2.82
C MET A 17 -14.91 -11.65 2.80
N ALA A 18 -15.51 -11.33 1.65
CA ALA A 18 -16.95 -11.30 1.49
C ALA A 18 -17.58 -12.70 1.80
N TYR A 19 -16.99 -13.75 1.24
CA TYR A 19 -17.42 -15.12 1.52
C TYR A 19 -17.40 -15.48 3.01
N LEU A 20 -16.32 -15.13 3.72
CA LEU A 20 -16.22 -15.44 5.15
C LEU A 20 -17.18 -14.60 5.99
N LYS A 21 -17.46 -13.37 5.61
CA LYS A 21 -18.48 -12.53 6.26
C LYS A 21 -19.89 -13.09 6.08
N ASP A 22 -20.22 -13.59 4.89
CA ASP A 22 -21.50 -14.21 4.64
C ASP A 22 -21.67 -15.50 5.49
N ILE A 23 -20.59 -16.28 5.65
CA ILE A 23 -20.60 -17.47 6.55
C ILE A 23 -20.70 -17.03 8.03
N GLU A 24 -19.98 -15.99 8.45
CA GLU A 24 -20.08 -15.44 9.80
C GLU A 24 -21.53 -14.99 10.10
N ALA A 25 -22.12 -14.22 9.19
CA ALA A 25 -23.49 -13.73 9.34
C ALA A 25 -24.50 -14.89 9.47
N LEU A 26 -24.36 -15.92 8.64
CA LEU A 26 -25.22 -17.11 8.70
C LEU A 26 -25.07 -17.88 10.02
N ILE A 27 -23.84 -17.99 10.56
CA ILE A 27 -23.60 -18.62 11.87
C ILE A 27 -24.23 -17.78 13.00
N LEU A 28 -24.11 -16.44 12.92
CA LEU A 28 -24.70 -15.55 13.92
C LEU A 28 -26.23 -15.59 13.90
N GLU A 29 -26.84 -15.61 12.72
CA GLU A 29 -28.29 -15.73 12.51
C GLU A 29 -28.84 -17.05 13.07
N THR A 30 -28.15 -18.16 12.82
CA THR A 30 -28.58 -19.49 13.30
C THR A 30 -28.28 -19.69 14.78
N GLY A 31 -27.26 -18.98 15.31
CA GLY A 31 -26.72 -19.14 16.65
C GLY A 31 -25.60 -20.18 16.72
N ALA A 32 -24.41 -19.77 17.13
CA ALA A 32 -23.23 -20.64 17.25
C ALA A 32 -23.45 -21.80 18.23
N GLU A 33 -24.26 -21.61 19.26
CA GLU A 33 -24.63 -22.64 20.24
C GLU A 33 -25.51 -23.71 19.61
N ASN A 34 -26.49 -23.29 18.80
CA ASN A 34 -27.39 -24.19 18.06
C ASN A 34 -26.66 -25.06 17.04
N LEU A 35 -25.49 -24.61 16.59
CA LEU A 35 -24.61 -25.33 15.66
C LEU A 35 -23.47 -26.07 16.39
N ARG A 36 -23.44 -26.02 17.74
CA ARG A 36 -22.35 -26.55 18.58
C ARG A 36 -20.97 -26.00 18.23
N LEU A 37 -20.89 -24.73 17.76
CA LEU A 37 -19.66 -24.06 17.31
C LEU A 37 -19.00 -23.17 18.37
N THR A 38 -19.45 -23.20 19.63
CA THR A 38 -19.00 -22.32 20.71
C THR A 38 -17.47 -22.29 20.93
N LYS A 39 -16.78 -23.38 20.63
CA LYS A 39 -15.33 -23.49 20.78
C LYS A 39 -14.55 -23.08 19.52
N VAL A 40 -15.12 -23.24 18.33
CA VAL A 40 -14.39 -23.04 17.05
C VAL A 40 -14.74 -21.71 16.38
N PHE A 41 -15.89 -21.12 16.73
CA PHE A 41 -16.33 -19.85 16.15
C PHE A 41 -15.58 -18.61 16.64
N PRO A 42 -15.28 -18.43 17.95
CA PRO A 42 -14.55 -17.27 18.42
C PRO A 42 -13.15 -17.11 17.79
N PRO A 43 -12.29 -18.15 17.67
CA PRO A 43 -11.03 -18.04 16.95
C PRO A 43 -11.19 -17.60 15.48
N PHE A 44 -12.21 -18.12 14.79
CA PHE A 44 -12.54 -17.73 13.42
C PHE A 44 -12.90 -16.24 13.34
N GLN A 45 -13.71 -15.73 14.26
CA GLN A 45 -14.07 -14.31 14.32
C GLN A 45 -12.86 -13.42 14.60
N ASP A 46 -11.95 -13.84 15.49
CA ASP A 46 -10.73 -13.09 15.80
C ASP A 46 -9.81 -13.02 14.58
N ASP A 47 -9.60 -14.12 13.88
CA ASP A 47 -8.82 -14.14 12.65
C ASP A 47 -9.50 -13.37 11.51
N LEU A 48 -10.83 -13.35 11.44
CA LEU A 48 -11.58 -12.55 10.47
C LEU A 48 -11.39 -11.05 10.73
N ARG A 49 -11.46 -10.59 11.98
CA ARG A 49 -11.17 -9.21 12.39
C ARG A 49 -9.71 -8.82 12.04
N GLN A 50 -8.75 -9.73 12.27
CA GLN A 50 -7.36 -9.49 11.88
C GLN A 50 -7.22 -9.35 10.37
N MET A 51 -7.90 -10.20 9.59
CA MET A 51 -7.89 -10.11 8.14
C MET A 51 -8.52 -8.80 7.63
N GLU A 52 -9.59 -8.31 8.28
CA GLU A 52 -10.19 -7.00 7.97
C GLU A 52 -9.20 -5.85 8.18
N LYS A 53 -8.48 -5.84 9.30
CA LYS A 53 -7.43 -4.83 9.55
C LYS A 53 -6.38 -4.85 8.44
N VAL A 54 -5.91 -6.04 8.03
CA VAL A 54 -4.93 -6.18 6.95
C VAL A 54 -5.50 -5.77 5.59
N TYR A 55 -6.76 -6.10 5.31
CA TYR A 55 -7.44 -5.82 4.05
C TYR A 55 -7.78 -4.34 3.89
N ASN A 56 -8.31 -3.72 4.93
CA ASN A 56 -8.71 -2.31 4.95
C ASN A 56 -7.51 -1.36 5.07
N ARG A 57 -6.30 -1.89 5.15
CA ARG A 57 -5.09 -1.10 5.09
C ARG A 57 -5.12 -0.24 3.84
N THR A 58 -5.22 1.07 4.06
CA THR A 58 -5.31 2.07 3.00
C THR A 58 -4.09 1.96 2.07
N ARG A 59 -4.29 1.43 0.87
CA ARG A 59 -3.27 1.32 -0.19
C ARG A 59 -3.06 2.65 -0.92
N GLY A 60 -3.10 3.74 -0.27
CA GLY A 60 -2.97 5.06 -0.87
C GLY A 60 -3.06 6.07 0.23
N ASN A 61 -1.97 6.21 0.96
CA ASN A 61 -1.89 7.23 1.99
C ASN A 61 -1.81 8.61 1.34
N ALA A 62 -2.53 9.57 1.88
CA ALA A 62 -2.41 10.99 1.54
C ALA A 62 -0.93 11.44 1.57
N LEU A 63 -0.13 10.90 2.51
CA LEU A 63 1.31 11.13 2.59
C LEU A 63 2.07 10.63 1.34
N THR A 64 1.64 9.52 0.73
CA THR A 64 2.29 9.02 -0.51
C THR A 64 2.06 9.98 -1.67
N LEU A 65 0.87 10.57 -1.77
CA LEU A 65 0.57 11.57 -2.79
C LEU A 65 1.33 12.88 -2.52
N SER A 66 1.39 13.31 -1.26
CA SER A 66 2.16 14.48 -0.83
C SER A 66 3.65 14.32 -1.16
N VAL A 67 4.28 13.21 -0.77
CA VAL A 67 5.69 12.92 -1.10
C VAL A 67 5.92 12.96 -2.61
N LYS A 68 5.03 12.36 -3.42
CA LYS A 68 5.17 12.37 -4.88
C LYS A 68 5.04 13.76 -5.50
N ASN A 69 4.19 14.62 -4.95
CA ASN A 69 4.02 15.99 -5.46
C ASN A 69 5.23 16.87 -5.08
N LEU A 70 5.74 16.74 -3.85
CA LEU A 70 6.94 17.44 -3.40
C LEU A 70 8.19 17.00 -4.17
N ASP A 71 8.28 15.70 -4.50
CA ASP A 71 9.31 15.13 -5.36
C ASP A 71 9.34 15.82 -6.73
N LYS A 72 8.18 15.90 -7.39
CA LYS A 72 8.06 16.59 -8.67
C LYS A 72 8.44 18.07 -8.61
N ALA A 73 8.10 18.77 -7.52
CA ALA A 73 8.44 20.16 -7.35
C ALA A 73 9.97 20.34 -7.20
N ARG A 74 10.60 19.53 -6.37
CA ARG A 74 12.05 19.49 -6.18
C ARG A 74 12.79 19.20 -7.50
N ASP A 75 12.35 18.18 -8.25
CA ASP A 75 12.92 17.82 -9.55
C ASP A 75 12.78 18.95 -10.57
N CYS A 76 11.64 19.65 -10.54
CA CYS A 76 11.40 20.80 -11.40
C CYS A 76 12.41 21.91 -11.10
N PHE A 77 12.56 22.32 -9.83
CA PHE A 77 13.49 23.39 -9.46
C PHE A 77 14.94 23.01 -9.73
N THR A 78 15.33 21.77 -9.47
CA THR A 78 16.67 21.26 -9.81
C THR A 78 16.94 21.38 -11.31
N ARG A 79 16.01 20.94 -12.14
CA ARG A 79 16.13 21.02 -13.60
C ARG A 79 16.17 22.46 -14.08
N VAL A 80 15.30 23.31 -13.58
CA VAL A 80 15.27 24.73 -13.97
C VAL A 80 16.60 25.40 -13.64
N LEU A 81 17.12 25.22 -12.41
CA LEU A 81 18.40 25.79 -11.98
C LEU A 81 19.55 25.37 -12.90
N LEU A 82 19.72 24.06 -13.09
CA LEU A 82 20.84 23.52 -13.87
C LEU A 82 20.72 23.83 -15.38
N THR A 83 19.49 23.84 -15.94
CA THR A 83 19.27 24.20 -17.34
C THR A 83 19.51 25.67 -17.60
N SER A 84 19.04 26.56 -16.68
CA SER A 84 19.30 28.00 -16.77
C SER A 84 20.78 28.31 -16.74
N LEU A 85 21.52 27.72 -15.77
CA LEU A 85 22.96 27.86 -15.68
C LEU A 85 23.67 27.38 -16.95
N HIS A 86 23.28 26.20 -17.48
CA HIS A 86 23.83 25.70 -18.72
C HIS A 86 23.60 26.65 -19.88
N SER A 87 22.36 27.10 -20.08
CA SER A 87 22.00 28.00 -21.18
C SER A 87 22.76 29.33 -21.09
N MET A 88 22.86 29.92 -19.89
CA MET A 88 23.57 31.17 -19.68
C MET A 88 25.10 31.01 -19.83
N SER A 89 25.66 29.84 -19.55
CA SER A 89 27.07 29.52 -19.77
C SER A 89 27.46 29.35 -21.25
N GLN A 90 26.49 29.32 -22.16
CA GLN A 90 26.71 29.27 -23.61
C GLN A 90 26.61 30.66 -24.27
N LEU A 91 26.34 31.71 -23.51
CA LEU A 91 26.29 33.06 -24.04
C LEU A 91 27.69 33.54 -24.53
N PRO A 92 27.77 34.53 -25.44
CA PRO A 92 29.03 35.11 -25.85
C PRO A 92 29.86 35.64 -24.65
N ILE A 93 31.19 35.51 -24.76
CA ILE A 93 32.13 35.84 -23.65
C ILE A 93 32.03 37.30 -23.17
N ASN A 94 31.57 38.19 -24.03
CA ASN A 94 31.32 39.61 -23.69
C ASN A 94 29.99 39.89 -23.04
N ASN A 95 29.12 38.88 -22.90
CA ASN A 95 27.86 39.01 -22.20
C ASN A 95 28.11 39.03 -20.69
N LYS A 96 27.46 39.97 -19.99
CA LYS A 96 27.63 40.14 -18.53
C LYS A 96 27.30 38.88 -17.73
N TYR A 97 26.38 38.05 -18.19
CA TYR A 97 25.97 36.82 -17.52
C TYR A 97 26.86 35.60 -17.80
N TYR A 98 27.76 35.68 -18.78
CA TYR A 98 28.62 34.55 -19.17
C TYR A 98 29.52 34.08 -18.03
N LYS A 99 30.30 34.99 -17.44
CA LYS A 99 31.27 34.66 -16.37
C LYS A 99 30.59 34.09 -15.12
N PRO A 100 29.55 34.74 -14.53
CA PRO A 100 28.83 34.17 -13.41
C PRO A 100 28.23 32.80 -13.71
N ALA A 101 27.61 32.63 -14.90
CA ALA A 101 27.04 31.36 -15.28
C ALA A 101 28.11 30.27 -15.41
N LEU A 102 29.26 30.56 -16.00
CA LEU A 102 30.36 29.60 -16.12
C LEU A 102 30.92 29.23 -14.74
N THR A 103 31.06 30.16 -13.81
CA THR A 103 31.49 29.90 -12.43
C THR A 103 30.53 28.93 -11.72
N ALA A 104 29.24 29.26 -11.67
CA ALA A 104 28.25 28.40 -11.00
C ALA A 104 28.07 27.06 -11.72
N TYR A 105 27.99 27.06 -13.05
CA TYR A 105 27.78 25.83 -13.82
C TYR A 105 28.97 24.87 -13.73
N SER A 106 30.21 25.36 -13.72
CA SER A 106 31.41 24.51 -13.60
C SER A 106 31.38 23.64 -12.33
N VAL A 107 30.83 24.15 -11.25
CA VAL A 107 30.68 23.45 -9.96
C VAL A 107 29.44 22.57 -9.94
N LEU A 108 28.30 23.07 -10.45
CA LEU A 108 27.00 22.41 -10.27
C LEU A 108 26.66 21.42 -11.40
N LYS A 109 27.33 21.43 -12.54
CA LYS A 109 27.05 20.53 -13.69
C LYS A 109 27.13 19.05 -13.36
N GLN A 110 27.92 18.64 -12.36
CA GLN A 110 28.05 17.25 -11.94
C GLN A 110 26.76 16.66 -11.37
N TYR A 111 25.80 17.52 -10.99
CA TYR A 111 24.49 17.13 -10.46
C TYR A 111 23.41 17.05 -11.53
N LYS A 112 23.76 17.16 -12.82
CA LYS A 112 22.80 17.02 -13.92
C LYS A 112 22.23 15.61 -13.97
N GLY A 113 20.91 15.50 -14.00
CA GLY A 113 20.20 14.22 -14.11
C GLY A 113 20.03 13.50 -12.77
N ILE A 114 20.23 14.20 -11.62
CA ILE A 114 20.00 13.61 -10.30
C ILE A 114 18.55 13.11 -10.13
N GLU A 115 17.59 13.77 -10.78
CA GLU A 115 16.18 13.42 -10.77
C GLU A 115 15.85 12.04 -11.41
N ARG A 116 16.86 11.35 -11.96
CA ARG A 116 16.73 10.01 -12.56
C ARG A 116 17.36 8.92 -11.72
N ARG A 117 17.90 9.29 -10.55
CA ARG A 117 18.63 8.38 -9.68
C ARG A 117 17.69 7.70 -8.68
N GLU A 118 18.17 6.61 -8.08
CA GLU A 118 17.48 6.00 -6.95
C GLU A 118 17.50 6.94 -5.74
N TYR A 119 16.45 6.88 -4.95
CA TYR A 119 16.18 7.75 -3.82
C TYR A 119 17.38 8.06 -2.90
N THR A 120 18.13 7.03 -2.49
CA THR A 120 19.27 7.18 -1.56
C THR A 120 20.45 7.91 -2.21
N GLU A 121 20.73 7.61 -3.48
CA GLU A 121 21.76 8.28 -4.28
C GLU A 121 21.34 9.72 -4.59
N GLU A 122 20.09 9.92 -4.96
CA GLU A 122 19.52 11.22 -5.26
C GLU A 122 19.62 12.19 -4.08
N LYS A 123 19.27 11.71 -2.86
CA LYS A 123 19.39 12.54 -1.64
C LYS A 123 20.81 13.00 -1.42
N GLY A 124 21.80 12.11 -1.47
CA GLY A 124 23.19 12.46 -1.28
C GLY A 124 23.71 13.47 -2.32
N MET A 125 23.29 13.30 -3.58
CA MET A 125 23.62 14.23 -4.66
C MET A 125 22.92 15.60 -4.47
N LEU A 126 21.69 15.64 -4.01
CA LEU A 126 20.96 16.87 -3.75
C LEU A 126 21.59 17.66 -2.59
N ASP A 127 21.92 16.96 -1.49
CA ASP A 127 22.64 17.58 -0.36
C ASP A 127 23.98 18.17 -0.83
N GLY A 128 24.69 17.47 -1.70
CA GLY A 128 25.92 17.95 -2.32
C GLY A 128 25.69 19.16 -3.23
N LEU A 129 24.61 19.19 -4.02
CA LEU A 129 24.22 20.31 -4.88
C LEU A 129 23.97 21.56 -4.01
N LEU A 130 23.13 21.43 -2.99
CA LEU A 130 22.78 22.55 -2.10
C LEU A 130 24.02 23.08 -1.35
N SER A 131 24.84 22.18 -0.83
CA SER A 131 26.11 22.56 -0.18
C SER A 131 27.08 23.31 -1.12
N ASN A 132 27.19 22.87 -2.38
CA ASN A 132 28.04 23.56 -3.36
C ASN A 132 27.42 24.86 -3.86
N ALA A 133 26.09 24.95 -3.96
CA ALA A 133 25.40 26.18 -4.35
C ALA A 133 25.49 27.31 -3.32
N THR A 134 25.71 26.95 -2.05
CA THR A 134 25.88 27.92 -0.95
C THR A 134 27.34 28.38 -0.77
N LYS A 135 28.31 27.88 -1.54
CA LYS A 135 29.68 28.42 -1.52
C LYS A 135 29.69 29.86 -1.96
N PRO A 136 30.49 30.74 -1.30
CA PRO A 136 30.44 32.19 -1.52
C PRO A 136 30.53 32.61 -2.99
N GLU A 137 31.43 31.98 -3.77
CA GLU A 137 31.63 32.27 -5.19
C GLU A 137 30.46 31.80 -6.07
N VAL A 138 29.82 30.68 -5.71
CA VAL A 138 28.68 30.15 -6.47
C VAL A 138 27.43 30.95 -6.10
N LEU A 139 27.22 31.23 -4.82
CA LEU A 139 26.09 32.00 -4.35
C LEU A 139 26.06 33.41 -4.94
N ALA A 140 27.20 34.11 -4.93
CA ALA A 140 27.34 35.43 -5.55
C ALA A 140 27.02 35.38 -7.06
N ALA A 141 27.49 34.35 -7.75
CA ALA A 141 27.17 34.15 -9.15
C ALA A 141 25.66 33.90 -9.39
N LEU A 142 25.00 33.11 -8.53
CA LEU A 142 23.57 32.86 -8.60
C LEU A 142 22.73 34.14 -8.32
N GLU A 143 23.19 34.98 -7.43
CA GLU A 143 22.59 36.30 -7.16
C GLU A 143 22.69 37.23 -8.37
N GLU A 144 23.88 37.35 -8.97
CA GLU A 144 24.09 38.13 -10.18
C GLU A 144 23.24 37.64 -11.38
N LEU A 145 23.01 36.35 -11.46
CA LEU A 145 22.15 35.72 -12.48
C LEU A 145 20.65 35.80 -12.14
N HIS A 146 20.28 36.32 -11.02
CA HIS A 146 18.90 36.29 -10.49
C HIS A 146 18.30 34.89 -10.31
N LEU A 147 19.16 33.89 -10.08
CA LEU A 147 18.78 32.49 -9.87
C LEU A 147 18.70 32.07 -8.41
N LYS A 148 19.08 32.96 -7.47
CA LYS A 148 19.02 32.70 -6.02
C LYS A 148 17.59 32.29 -5.57
N GLY A 149 16.54 32.94 -6.08
CA GLY A 149 15.17 32.58 -5.75
C GLY A 149 14.78 31.17 -6.15
N ILE A 150 15.37 30.63 -7.23
CA ILE A 150 15.17 29.21 -7.63
C ILE A 150 15.91 28.29 -6.66
N LEU A 151 17.10 28.66 -6.20
CA LEU A 151 17.84 27.92 -5.18
C LEU A 151 17.07 27.86 -3.86
N ASP A 152 16.50 28.99 -3.42
CA ASP A 152 15.69 29.06 -2.20
C ASP A 152 14.46 28.16 -2.29
N MET A 153 13.71 28.21 -3.41
CA MET A 153 12.58 27.31 -3.66
C MET A 153 12.99 25.83 -3.71
N LEU A 154 14.18 25.53 -4.27
CA LEU A 154 14.70 24.16 -4.28
C LEU A 154 15.01 23.69 -2.86
N THR A 155 15.60 24.53 -2.02
CA THR A 155 15.93 24.22 -0.63
C THR A 155 14.66 23.93 0.17
N GLU A 156 13.65 24.81 0.07
CA GLU A 156 12.36 24.62 0.72
C GLU A 156 11.66 23.33 0.26
N ALA A 157 11.65 23.06 -1.05
CA ALA A 157 11.07 21.84 -1.59
C ALA A 157 11.80 20.58 -1.13
N ALA A 158 13.13 20.62 -1.02
CA ALA A 158 13.94 19.51 -0.52
C ALA A 158 13.65 19.21 0.96
N GLU A 159 13.56 20.25 1.79
CA GLU A 159 13.21 20.12 3.22
C GLU A 159 11.79 19.59 3.41
N ALA A 160 10.81 20.17 2.74
CA ALA A 160 9.41 19.75 2.81
C ALA A 160 9.24 18.28 2.37
N TRP A 161 9.92 17.90 1.30
CA TRP A 161 9.92 16.53 0.82
C TRP A 161 10.56 15.58 1.84
N HIS A 162 11.70 15.93 2.45
CA HIS A 162 12.34 15.10 3.47
C HIS A 162 11.44 14.89 4.68
N GLN A 163 10.80 15.96 5.18
CA GLN A 163 9.83 15.87 6.29
C GLN A 163 8.66 14.95 5.96
N ALA A 164 8.04 15.11 4.77
CA ALA A 164 6.93 14.27 4.33
C ALA A 164 7.34 12.81 4.16
N PHE A 165 8.55 12.56 3.65
CA PHE A 165 9.09 11.23 3.52
C PHE A 165 9.31 10.56 4.88
N MET A 166 9.93 11.25 5.83
CA MET A 166 10.14 10.74 7.19
C MET A 166 8.82 10.46 7.91
N ALA A 167 7.83 11.35 7.77
CA ALA A 167 6.49 11.14 8.30
C ALA A 167 5.86 9.84 7.74
N ARG A 168 6.01 9.60 6.42
CA ARG A 168 5.55 8.36 5.77
C ARG A 168 6.29 7.12 6.28
N VAL A 169 7.59 7.20 6.51
CA VAL A 169 8.40 6.10 7.05
C VAL A 169 7.95 5.77 8.47
N HIS A 170 7.76 6.78 9.32
CA HIS A 170 7.27 6.60 10.70
C HIS A 170 5.87 6.01 10.74
N GLU A 171 4.95 6.49 9.90
CA GLU A 171 3.61 5.92 9.81
C GLU A 171 3.65 4.45 9.37
N LYS A 172 4.47 4.14 8.37
CA LYS A 172 4.66 2.76 7.92
C LYS A 172 5.25 1.87 9.02
N GLY A 173 6.18 2.40 9.82
CA GLY A 173 6.73 1.71 11.00
C GLY A 173 5.65 1.40 12.02
N LYS A 174 4.85 2.39 12.43
CA LYS A 174 3.74 2.19 13.36
C LYS A 174 2.75 1.13 12.88
N ILE A 175 2.37 1.17 11.60
CA ILE A 175 1.47 0.16 11.00
C ILE A 175 2.09 -1.24 11.08
N LEU A 176 3.40 -1.38 10.86
CA LEU A 176 4.09 -2.67 10.96
C LEU A 176 4.13 -3.19 12.40
N ASP A 177 4.36 -2.30 13.37
CA ASP A 177 4.37 -2.63 14.80
C ASP A 177 2.95 -3.02 15.29
N GLU A 178 1.93 -2.25 14.92
CA GLU A 178 0.53 -2.54 15.27
C GLU A 178 0.05 -3.87 14.66
N MET A 179 0.59 -4.25 13.51
CA MET A 179 0.24 -5.50 12.86
C MET A 179 1.04 -6.70 13.39
N ALA A 180 2.04 -6.48 14.30
CA ALA A 180 2.85 -7.55 14.94
C ALA A 180 3.25 -8.66 13.96
N GLY A 181 3.67 -8.32 12.75
CA GLY A 181 4.01 -9.29 11.70
C GLY A 181 2.82 -9.98 11.03
N LEU A 182 1.58 -9.50 11.23
CA LEU A 182 0.40 -10.04 10.56
C LEU A 182 0.51 -9.86 9.04
N ASN A 183 0.74 -10.97 8.36
CA ASN A 183 0.73 -11.05 6.90
C ASN A 183 -0.63 -11.60 6.44
N SER A 184 -1.22 -10.97 5.41
CA SER A 184 -2.49 -11.42 4.82
C SER A 184 -2.49 -12.92 4.45
N GLN A 185 -1.36 -13.46 4.02
CA GLN A 185 -1.22 -14.87 3.70
C GLN A 185 -1.27 -15.76 4.95
N ILE A 186 -0.65 -15.33 6.06
CA ILE A 186 -0.66 -16.08 7.33
C ILE A 186 -2.08 -16.11 7.89
N VAL A 187 -2.72 -14.94 7.99
CA VAL A 187 -4.10 -14.84 8.51
C VAL A 187 -5.07 -15.63 7.62
N ARG A 188 -4.91 -15.54 6.29
CA ARG A 188 -5.71 -16.34 5.35
C ARG A 188 -5.58 -17.84 5.56
N ARG A 189 -4.35 -18.34 5.80
CA ARG A 189 -4.13 -19.77 6.10
C ARG A 189 -4.86 -20.20 7.37
N ARG A 190 -4.79 -19.40 8.43
CA ARG A 190 -5.50 -19.66 9.68
C ARG A 190 -7.01 -19.69 9.48
N LEU A 191 -7.57 -18.69 8.80
CA LEU A 191 -9.00 -18.65 8.45
C LEU A 191 -9.47 -19.86 7.65
N ILE A 192 -8.66 -20.37 6.72
CA ILE A 192 -8.98 -21.61 5.98
C ILE A 192 -9.00 -22.81 6.92
N VAL A 193 -8.08 -22.88 7.88
CA VAL A 193 -8.04 -23.95 8.90
C VAL A 193 -9.26 -23.87 9.80
N ASP A 194 -9.63 -22.69 10.26
CA ASP A 194 -10.79 -22.49 11.14
C ASP A 194 -12.11 -22.75 10.42
N LEU A 195 -12.23 -22.33 9.15
CA LEU A 195 -13.38 -22.69 8.31
C LEU A 195 -13.50 -24.21 8.15
N LYS A 196 -12.38 -24.92 7.94
CA LYS A 196 -12.39 -26.40 7.90
C LYS A 196 -12.91 -27.02 9.20
N LYS A 197 -12.48 -26.48 10.36
CA LYS A 197 -12.95 -26.95 11.67
C LYS A 197 -14.46 -26.73 11.81
N ILE A 198 -14.96 -25.53 11.42
CA ILE A 198 -16.40 -25.24 11.42
C ILE A 198 -17.16 -26.23 10.57
N VAL A 199 -16.75 -26.45 9.31
CA VAL A 199 -17.39 -27.39 8.40
C VAL A 199 -17.37 -28.83 8.95
N SER A 200 -16.22 -29.27 9.47
CA SER A 200 -16.09 -30.61 10.06
C SER A 200 -17.01 -30.79 11.27
N MET A 201 -17.13 -29.76 12.11
CA MET A 201 -17.98 -29.80 13.31
C MET A 201 -19.46 -29.85 12.92
N VAL A 202 -19.92 -28.99 11.99
CA VAL A 202 -21.29 -28.99 11.50
C VAL A 202 -21.65 -30.37 10.88
N ASN A 203 -20.77 -30.92 10.05
CA ASN A 203 -20.99 -32.22 9.43
C ASN A 203 -21.01 -33.35 10.47
N ALA A 204 -20.15 -33.31 11.47
CA ALA A 204 -20.13 -34.29 12.56
C ALA A 204 -21.41 -34.22 13.39
N VAL A 205 -21.88 -33.03 13.75
CA VAL A 205 -23.12 -32.83 14.48
C VAL A 205 -24.30 -33.32 13.67
N TYR A 206 -24.38 -33.02 12.37
CA TYR A 206 -25.43 -33.48 11.48
C TYR A 206 -25.50 -35.00 11.38
N ILE A 207 -24.34 -35.68 11.35
CA ILE A 207 -24.29 -37.17 11.26
C ILE A 207 -24.65 -37.82 12.60
N THR A 208 -24.33 -37.16 13.73
CA THR A 208 -24.49 -37.77 15.08
C THR A 208 -25.77 -37.35 15.80
N SER A 209 -26.45 -36.29 15.33
CA SER A 209 -27.70 -35.85 15.94
C SER A 209 -28.84 -36.85 15.68
N THR A 210 -29.62 -37.07 16.73
CA THR A 210 -30.86 -37.89 16.67
C THR A 210 -32.12 -37.04 16.92
N ASP A 211 -31.93 -35.74 17.22
CA ASP A 211 -33.00 -34.77 17.46
C ASP A 211 -33.56 -34.25 16.12
N PRO A 212 -34.84 -34.46 15.79
CA PRO A 212 -35.41 -34.00 14.53
C PRO A 212 -35.40 -32.50 14.35
N GLU A 213 -35.54 -31.71 15.43
CA GLU A 213 -35.52 -30.26 15.36
C GLU A 213 -34.08 -29.73 15.10
N GLU A 214 -33.07 -30.35 15.74
CA GLU A 214 -31.67 -30.05 15.49
C GLU A 214 -31.28 -30.40 14.05
N LEU A 215 -31.72 -31.56 13.55
CA LEU A 215 -31.47 -31.99 12.18
C LEU A 215 -32.10 -31.04 11.15
N ALA A 216 -33.35 -30.63 11.31
CA ALA A 216 -34.01 -29.70 10.39
C ALA A 216 -33.27 -28.33 10.37
N ARG A 217 -32.80 -27.85 11.51
CA ARG A 217 -32.01 -26.62 11.66
C ARG A 217 -30.66 -26.73 10.92
N LEU A 218 -29.94 -27.82 11.13
CA LEU A 218 -28.67 -28.10 10.47
C LEU A 218 -28.83 -28.26 8.96
N GLU A 219 -29.89 -28.91 8.47
CA GLU A 219 -30.17 -29.01 7.06
C GLU A 219 -30.39 -27.64 6.40
N THR A 220 -31.16 -26.78 7.03
CA THR A 220 -31.39 -25.40 6.57
C THR A 220 -30.08 -24.61 6.55
N PHE A 221 -29.27 -24.68 7.61
CA PHE A 221 -27.98 -24.04 7.67
C PHE A 221 -27.03 -24.55 6.57
N ILE A 222 -26.90 -25.86 6.41
CA ILE A 222 -26.04 -26.49 5.39
C ILE A 222 -26.48 -26.09 3.97
N ALA A 223 -27.81 -26.07 3.72
CA ALA A 223 -28.35 -25.65 2.43
C ALA A 223 -27.96 -24.18 2.11
N HIS A 224 -28.12 -23.26 3.07
CA HIS A 224 -27.76 -21.87 2.90
C HIS A 224 -26.24 -21.71 2.73
N ALA A 225 -25.41 -22.36 3.55
CA ALA A 225 -23.96 -22.33 3.43
C ALA A 225 -23.47 -22.83 2.07
N ASN A 226 -24.05 -23.92 1.56
CA ASN A 226 -23.76 -24.48 0.22
C ASN A 226 -24.23 -23.53 -0.89
N GLY A 227 -25.34 -22.82 -0.70
CA GLY A 227 -25.80 -21.75 -1.58
C GLY A 227 -24.78 -20.63 -1.71
N ILE A 228 -24.24 -20.14 -0.60
CA ILE A 228 -23.14 -19.16 -0.56
C ILE A 228 -21.93 -19.68 -1.35
N VAL A 229 -21.47 -20.91 -1.09
CA VAL A 229 -20.35 -21.51 -1.83
C VAL A 229 -20.61 -21.55 -3.34
N THR A 230 -21.83 -21.89 -3.77
CA THR A 230 -22.21 -21.95 -5.18
C THR A 230 -22.15 -20.58 -5.84
N GLN A 231 -22.62 -19.54 -5.17
CA GLN A 231 -22.55 -18.16 -5.63
C GLN A 231 -21.09 -17.72 -5.87
N TYR A 232 -20.20 -17.97 -4.91
CA TYR A 232 -18.78 -17.62 -5.06
C TYR A 232 -18.03 -18.48 -6.09
N ARG A 233 -18.47 -19.71 -6.38
CA ARG A 233 -17.98 -20.51 -7.52
C ARG A 233 -18.35 -19.87 -8.87
N ALA A 234 -19.54 -19.32 -8.99
CA ALA A 234 -19.96 -18.62 -10.21
C ALA A 234 -19.08 -17.39 -10.49
N VAL A 235 -18.79 -16.58 -9.46
CA VAL A 235 -17.87 -15.43 -9.56
C VAL A 235 -16.48 -15.84 -10.05
N GLN A 236 -15.96 -16.99 -9.60
CA GLN A 236 -14.66 -17.48 -10.07
C GLN A 236 -14.67 -17.91 -11.54
N ARG A 237 -15.74 -18.56 -12.00
CA ARG A 237 -15.88 -19.00 -13.40
C ARG A 237 -15.93 -17.81 -14.35
N ASN A 238 -16.69 -16.78 -14.01
CA ASN A 238 -16.82 -15.57 -14.83
C ASN A 238 -15.46 -14.86 -14.96
N ARG A 239 -14.69 -14.72 -13.88
CA ARG A 239 -13.34 -14.12 -13.92
C ARG A 239 -12.31 -14.91 -14.72
N LYS A 240 -12.47 -16.23 -14.85
CA LYS A 240 -11.62 -17.03 -15.72
C LYS A 240 -11.92 -16.74 -17.19
N ARG A 241 -13.19 -16.64 -17.56
CA ARG A 241 -13.63 -16.31 -18.93
C ARG A 241 -13.15 -14.93 -19.36
N GLU A 242 -13.31 -13.90 -18.51
CA GLU A 242 -12.84 -12.53 -18.79
C GLU A 242 -11.29 -12.39 -18.94
N LYS A 243 -10.52 -13.39 -18.56
CA LYS A 243 -9.05 -13.42 -18.73
C LYS A 243 -8.61 -14.24 -19.93
N GLU A 244 -9.48 -15.04 -20.49
CA GLU A 244 -9.24 -15.88 -21.66
C GLU A 244 -9.77 -15.22 -22.95
N GLU A 245 -10.56 -14.15 -22.82
CA GLU A 245 -10.94 -13.18 -23.86
C GLU A 245 -9.97 -11.98 -23.92
#